data_d81b1610a5facb012070f4d2685f9a47
#
_entry.id   d81b1610a5facb012070f4d2685f9a47
#
_cell.length_a   1.000
_cell.length_b   1.000
_cell.length_c   1.000
_cell.angle_alpha   90.00
_cell.angle_beta   90.00
_cell.angle_gamma   90.00
#
_symmetry.space_group_name_H-M   'P 1'
#
loop_
_entity.id
_entity.type
_entity.pdbx_description
1 polymer ?
#
loop_
_entity_poly.entity_id
_entity_poly.type
_entity_poly.pdbx_seq_one_letter_code
_entity_poly.pdbx_strand_id
1 'polypeptide(L)'
;MRILLVTDAWAPQVNGVVTTLVELVRELKKSGHHVTVVHPGLFKTRPCPGYAGIDLAIKPKKQLNTLLASEQFDAVHIATEGPLGWAARGLCIRRGWAFTTAFHTRFPEVLKAAVGLPLWVGYAIFKYFHKASSGVMVPTQGVLSLLSKRGFRNLKLWTHGVDTELFEFTSESQSYPELAHLPRPVSVFVGRVSYEKNIEMYLQMPFQGSKVVCGVGPLEASLKSKYPDVTWLGLLPRNELAKVYASADVFVFPSRNETFGLVMLEAMACGTPVAAYPVDGPIEVLTTNSGQMQGGVLHADLSEATQQALLIPRHIARASLRL
;
A
#
# COMPACT_ATOMS: atom_id res chain seq x y z
N MET A 1 18.99 -17.96 -7.23
CA MET A 1 17.98 -18.75 -6.50
C MET A 1 16.70 -18.85 -7.33
N ARG A 2 15.97 -19.97 -7.21
CA ARG A 2 14.61 -20.12 -7.75
C ARG A 2 13.60 -19.79 -6.64
N ILE A 3 12.84 -18.74 -6.82
CA ILE A 3 11.93 -18.20 -5.81
C ILE A 3 10.49 -18.36 -6.29
N LEU A 4 9.61 -18.92 -5.46
CA LEU A 4 8.17 -18.96 -5.68
C LEU A 4 7.50 -17.83 -4.88
N LEU A 5 6.80 -16.96 -5.58
CA LEU A 5 5.92 -15.95 -4.99
C LEU A 5 4.47 -16.32 -5.27
N VAL A 6 3.66 -16.50 -4.22
CA VAL A 6 2.23 -16.77 -4.35
C VAL A 6 1.44 -15.61 -3.77
N THR A 7 0.51 -15.07 -4.54
CA THR A 7 -0.29 -13.91 -4.15
C THR A 7 -1.69 -13.94 -4.73
N ASP A 8 -2.68 -13.45 -3.99
CA ASP A 8 -4.04 -13.15 -4.48
C ASP A 8 -4.16 -11.71 -5.03
N ALA A 9 -3.11 -10.88 -4.81
CA ALA A 9 -3.03 -9.50 -5.27
C ALA A 9 -1.97 -9.35 -6.37
N TRP A 10 -2.39 -9.17 -7.62
CA TRP A 10 -1.50 -9.02 -8.78
C TRP A 10 -2.18 -8.17 -9.86
N ALA A 11 -1.40 -7.69 -10.83
CA ALA A 11 -1.95 -6.99 -11.98
C ALA A 11 -3.10 -7.80 -12.67
N PRO A 12 -4.18 -7.17 -13.14
CA PRO A 12 -4.37 -5.72 -13.34
C PRO A 12 -4.88 -4.93 -12.10
N GLN A 13 -4.92 -5.51 -10.91
CA GLN A 13 -5.31 -4.78 -9.70
C GLN A 13 -4.33 -3.63 -9.43
N VAL A 14 -4.85 -2.49 -8.96
CA VAL A 14 -4.05 -1.32 -8.56
C VAL A 14 -4.22 -1.07 -7.07
N ASN A 15 -3.22 -1.44 -6.30
CA ASN A 15 -3.15 -1.21 -4.86
C ASN A 15 -1.71 -1.34 -4.35
N GLY A 16 -1.43 -0.90 -3.12
CA GLY A 16 -0.08 -0.90 -2.54
C GLY A 16 0.57 -2.27 -2.46
N VAL A 17 -0.20 -3.35 -2.24
CA VAL A 17 0.35 -4.72 -2.19
C VAL A 17 0.87 -5.14 -3.57
N VAL A 18 0.08 -4.90 -4.62
CA VAL A 18 0.49 -5.18 -6.01
C VAL A 18 1.76 -4.40 -6.35
N THR A 19 1.79 -3.11 -6.05
CA THR A 19 2.97 -2.25 -6.27
C THR A 19 4.20 -2.84 -5.59
N THR A 20 4.11 -3.14 -4.30
CA THR A 20 5.22 -3.74 -3.52
C THR A 20 5.71 -5.04 -4.14
N LEU A 21 4.79 -5.94 -4.52
CA LEU A 21 5.17 -7.26 -5.04
C LEU A 21 5.75 -7.19 -6.45
N VAL A 22 5.25 -6.30 -7.31
CA VAL A 22 5.81 -6.07 -8.65
C VAL A 22 7.23 -5.53 -8.55
N GLU A 23 7.45 -4.52 -7.69
CA GLU A 23 8.79 -3.98 -7.46
C GLU A 23 9.73 -5.02 -6.84
N LEU A 24 9.28 -5.79 -5.86
CA LEU A 24 10.05 -6.89 -5.28
C LEU A 24 10.50 -7.88 -6.36
N VAL A 25 9.58 -8.30 -7.24
CA VAL A 25 9.92 -9.23 -8.33
C VAL A 25 10.92 -8.61 -9.30
N ARG A 26 10.76 -7.31 -9.60
CA ARG A 26 11.69 -6.56 -10.46
C ARG A 26 13.11 -6.57 -9.87
N GLU A 27 13.24 -6.21 -8.61
CA GLU A 27 14.55 -6.12 -7.94
C GLU A 27 15.20 -7.50 -7.71
N LEU A 28 14.41 -8.52 -7.38
CA LEU A 28 14.90 -9.90 -7.29
C LEU A 28 15.44 -10.40 -8.65
N LYS A 29 14.76 -10.09 -9.76
CA LYS A 29 15.23 -10.43 -11.10
C LYS A 29 16.50 -9.67 -11.48
N LYS A 30 16.59 -8.38 -11.17
CA LYS A 30 17.82 -7.57 -11.35
C LYS A 30 19.00 -8.17 -10.55
N SER A 31 18.73 -8.71 -9.38
CA SER A 31 19.72 -9.39 -8.53
C SER A 31 20.07 -10.82 -9.00
N GLY A 32 19.62 -11.24 -10.20
CA GLY A 32 19.95 -12.53 -10.79
C GLY A 32 19.13 -13.71 -10.25
N HIS A 33 18.00 -13.47 -9.58
CA HIS A 33 17.12 -14.54 -9.12
C HIS A 33 16.06 -14.90 -10.17
N HIS A 34 15.68 -16.18 -10.24
CA HIS A 34 14.55 -16.63 -11.04
C HIS A 34 13.29 -16.65 -10.19
N VAL A 35 12.33 -15.76 -10.50
CA VAL A 35 11.09 -15.63 -9.74
C VAL A 35 9.90 -16.15 -10.54
N THR A 36 9.23 -17.16 -9.99
CA THR A 36 7.96 -17.68 -10.47
C THR A 36 6.84 -17.06 -9.65
N VAL A 37 5.92 -16.35 -10.32
CA VAL A 37 4.77 -15.71 -9.66
C VAL A 37 3.51 -16.52 -9.95
N VAL A 38 2.83 -16.93 -8.89
CA VAL A 38 1.51 -17.57 -8.96
C VAL A 38 0.45 -16.61 -8.46
N HIS A 39 -0.49 -16.25 -9.33
CA HIS A 39 -1.48 -15.20 -9.10
C HIS A 39 -2.85 -15.59 -9.69
N PRO A 40 -3.96 -14.87 -9.35
CA PRO A 40 -5.31 -15.23 -9.77
C PRO A 40 -5.51 -15.38 -11.27
N GLY A 41 -4.81 -14.59 -12.10
CA GLY A 41 -4.91 -14.64 -13.56
C GLY A 41 -4.50 -16.00 -14.20
N LEU A 42 -3.87 -16.90 -13.44
CA LEU A 42 -3.57 -18.25 -13.87
C LEU A 42 -4.73 -19.24 -13.59
N PHE A 43 -5.81 -18.79 -12.99
CA PHE A 43 -6.91 -19.62 -12.50
C PHE A 43 -8.26 -19.13 -13.00
N LYS A 44 -9.30 -19.96 -12.85
CA LYS A 44 -10.68 -19.45 -12.91
C LYS A 44 -10.92 -18.58 -11.68
N THR A 45 -11.49 -17.40 -11.90
CA THR A 45 -11.71 -16.41 -10.85
C THR A 45 -13.17 -16.05 -10.67
N ARG A 46 -13.48 -15.39 -9.56
CA ARG A 46 -14.73 -14.67 -9.30
C ARG A 46 -14.41 -13.35 -8.64
N PRO A 47 -15.23 -12.32 -8.85
CA PRO A 47 -15.07 -11.06 -8.14
C PRO A 47 -15.13 -11.24 -6.63
N CYS A 48 -14.28 -10.49 -5.91
CA CYS A 48 -14.32 -10.44 -4.45
C CYS A 48 -15.55 -9.66 -4.00
N PRO A 49 -16.43 -10.23 -3.14
CA PRO A 49 -17.60 -9.52 -2.63
C PRO A 49 -17.16 -8.23 -1.90
N GLY A 50 -17.78 -7.09 -2.24
CA GLY A 50 -17.50 -5.80 -1.63
C GLY A 50 -16.22 -5.10 -2.09
N TYR A 51 -15.40 -5.73 -2.95
CA TYR A 51 -14.16 -5.15 -3.47
C TYR A 51 -14.11 -5.25 -4.99
N ALA A 52 -14.60 -4.24 -5.67
CA ALA A 52 -14.51 -4.16 -7.14
C ALA A 52 -13.03 -4.16 -7.60
N GLY A 53 -12.76 -4.88 -8.69
CA GLY A 53 -11.42 -4.98 -9.27
C GLY A 53 -10.48 -5.97 -8.57
N ILE A 54 -10.96 -6.72 -7.56
CA ILE A 54 -10.22 -7.84 -6.96
C ILE A 54 -10.88 -9.14 -7.36
N ASP A 55 -10.14 -10.00 -8.05
CA ASP A 55 -10.58 -11.33 -8.44
C ASP A 55 -9.92 -12.41 -7.57
N LEU A 56 -10.74 -13.33 -7.06
CA LEU A 56 -10.29 -14.43 -6.23
C LEU A 56 -10.31 -15.75 -7.00
N ALA A 57 -9.25 -16.53 -6.90
CA ALA A 57 -9.17 -17.86 -7.54
C ALA A 57 -10.19 -18.85 -6.95
N ILE A 58 -10.91 -19.56 -7.83
CA ILE A 58 -11.93 -20.56 -7.45
C ILE A 58 -11.26 -21.92 -7.30
N LYS A 59 -11.34 -22.51 -6.11
CA LYS A 59 -10.85 -23.88 -5.82
C LYS A 59 -9.42 -24.13 -6.33
N PRO A 60 -8.42 -23.25 -6.07
CA PRO A 60 -7.12 -23.27 -6.73
C PRO A 60 -6.26 -24.50 -6.39
N LYS A 61 -6.56 -25.24 -5.34
CA LYS A 61 -5.74 -26.32 -4.78
C LYS A 61 -5.32 -27.38 -5.81
N LYS A 62 -6.25 -27.88 -6.64
CA LYS A 62 -5.94 -28.94 -7.64
C LYS A 62 -5.02 -28.40 -8.73
N GLN A 63 -5.37 -27.26 -9.31
CA GLN A 63 -4.61 -26.63 -10.38
C GLN A 63 -3.22 -26.17 -9.89
N LEU A 64 -3.11 -25.61 -8.68
CA LEU A 64 -1.84 -25.24 -8.06
C LEU A 64 -0.92 -26.48 -7.89
N ASN A 65 -1.45 -27.60 -7.42
CA ASN A 65 -0.68 -28.83 -7.30
C ASN A 65 -0.14 -29.30 -8.65
N THR A 66 -0.95 -29.23 -9.72
CA THR A 66 -0.53 -29.59 -11.08
C THR A 66 0.52 -28.62 -11.62
N LEU A 67 0.29 -27.32 -11.46
CA LEU A 67 1.21 -26.26 -11.92
C LEU A 67 2.61 -26.39 -11.32
N LEU A 68 2.69 -26.80 -10.06
CA LEU A 68 3.95 -26.92 -9.33
C LEU A 68 4.44 -28.37 -9.16
N ALA A 69 3.87 -29.34 -9.92
CA ALA A 69 4.12 -30.77 -9.69
C ALA A 69 5.60 -31.17 -9.77
N SER A 70 6.31 -30.67 -10.78
CA SER A 70 7.73 -30.99 -11.06
C SER A 70 8.67 -29.87 -10.60
N GLU A 71 8.14 -28.79 -9.99
CA GLU A 71 8.94 -27.63 -9.63
C GLU A 71 9.62 -27.79 -8.28
N GLN A 72 10.84 -27.25 -8.18
CA GLN A 72 11.60 -27.09 -6.94
C GLN A 72 12.01 -25.66 -6.79
N PHE A 73 11.92 -25.14 -5.57
CA PHE A 73 12.27 -23.76 -5.24
C PHE A 73 13.21 -23.71 -4.04
N ASP A 74 14.15 -22.78 -4.10
CA ASP A 74 15.07 -22.51 -2.99
C ASP A 74 14.38 -21.69 -1.89
N ALA A 75 13.38 -20.88 -2.26
CA ALA A 75 12.59 -20.07 -1.34
C ALA A 75 11.13 -19.97 -1.81
N VAL A 76 10.21 -19.93 -0.83
CA VAL A 76 8.78 -19.75 -1.07
C VAL A 76 8.26 -18.61 -0.23
N HIS A 77 7.59 -17.63 -0.87
CA HIS A 77 6.91 -16.55 -0.20
C HIS A 77 5.42 -16.54 -0.55
N ILE A 78 4.57 -16.60 0.46
CA ILE A 78 3.11 -16.48 0.34
C ILE A 78 2.71 -15.10 0.82
N ALA A 79 2.48 -14.19 -0.12
CA ALA A 79 2.33 -12.76 0.17
C ALA A 79 0.94 -12.35 0.67
N THR A 80 -0.08 -13.20 0.48
CA THR A 80 -1.47 -12.86 0.84
C THR A 80 -2.21 -14.06 1.44
N GLU A 81 -3.25 -13.76 2.23
CA GLU A 81 -4.03 -14.75 2.98
C GLU A 81 -5.34 -15.14 2.28
N GLY A 82 -5.43 -14.89 0.96
CA GLY A 82 -6.59 -15.26 0.16
C GLY A 82 -6.61 -16.74 -0.25
N PRO A 83 -7.53 -17.14 -1.15
CA PRO A 83 -7.69 -18.53 -1.58
C PRO A 83 -6.42 -19.18 -2.12
N LEU A 84 -5.60 -18.44 -2.89
CA LEU A 84 -4.30 -18.94 -3.37
C LEU A 84 -3.31 -19.08 -2.23
N GLY A 85 -3.24 -18.11 -1.33
CA GLY A 85 -2.37 -18.20 -0.15
C GLY A 85 -2.68 -19.42 0.71
N TRP A 86 -3.94 -19.71 0.98
CA TRP A 86 -4.37 -20.91 1.72
C TRP A 86 -4.03 -22.20 0.99
N ALA A 87 -4.22 -22.23 -0.34
CA ALA A 87 -3.87 -23.41 -1.14
C ALA A 87 -2.35 -23.67 -1.15
N ALA A 88 -1.55 -22.60 -1.30
CA ALA A 88 -0.10 -22.67 -1.28
C ALA A 88 0.43 -23.10 0.09
N ARG A 89 -0.08 -22.51 1.18
CA ARG A 89 0.23 -22.94 2.55
C ARG A 89 0.02 -24.45 2.73
N GLY A 90 -1.14 -24.95 2.31
CA GLY A 90 -1.44 -26.38 2.40
C GLY A 90 -0.52 -27.24 1.52
N LEU A 91 -0.10 -26.75 0.36
CA LEU A 91 0.85 -27.44 -0.51
C LEU A 91 2.25 -27.50 0.15
N CYS A 92 2.75 -26.36 0.64
CA CYS A 92 4.06 -26.28 1.31
C CYS A 92 4.14 -27.23 2.51
N ILE A 93 3.12 -27.25 3.36
CA ILE A 93 3.07 -28.15 4.52
C ILE A 93 3.15 -29.63 4.07
N ARG A 94 2.38 -30.04 3.05
CA ARG A 94 2.40 -31.43 2.56
C ARG A 94 3.73 -31.83 1.92
N ARG A 95 4.43 -30.88 1.31
CA ARG A 95 5.73 -31.13 0.64
C ARG A 95 6.93 -30.88 1.55
N GLY A 96 6.72 -30.45 2.79
CA GLY A 96 7.80 -30.09 3.71
C GLY A 96 8.60 -28.84 3.23
N TRP A 97 8.01 -27.98 2.38
CA TRP A 97 8.66 -26.78 1.94
C TRP A 97 8.58 -25.68 3.03
N ALA A 98 9.72 -25.17 3.42
CA ALA A 98 9.76 -23.96 4.25
C ALA A 98 9.23 -22.77 3.45
N PHE A 99 8.44 -21.91 4.08
CA PHE A 99 7.88 -20.73 3.44
C PHE A 99 7.78 -19.56 4.41
N THR A 100 7.85 -18.36 3.87
CA THR A 100 7.54 -17.11 4.56
C THR A 100 6.16 -16.60 4.16
N THR A 101 5.59 -15.74 4.99
CA THR A 101 4.31 -15.07 4.72
C THR A 101 4.45 -13.57 4.96
N ALA A 102 3.48 -12.75 4.51
CA ALA A 102 3.45 -11.34 4.81
C ALA A 102 2.07 -10.92 5.35
N PHE A 103 2.07 -9.91 6.20
CA PHE A 103 0.86 -9.28 6.75
C PHE A 103 0.78 -7.85 6.19
N HIS A 104 0.24 -7.71 4.98
CA HIS A 104 0.15 -6.42 4.30
C HIS A 104 -1.07 -5.60 4.68
N THR A 105 -2.16 -6.26 5.07
CA THR A 105 -3.46 -5.62 5.31
C THR A 105 -4.05 -6.11 6.62
N ARG A 106 -4.67 -5.20 7.37
CA ARG A 106 -5.41 -5.54 8.59
C ARG A 106 -6.75 -6.20 8.23
N PHE A 107 -6.70 -7.36 7.58
CA PHE A 107 -7.90 -8.10 7.18
C PHE A 107 -8.87 -8.41 8.31
N PRO A 108 -8.47 -8.69 9.57
CA PRO A 108 -9.41 -8.85 10.67
C PRO A 108 -10.31 -7.62 10.86
N GLU A 109 -9.78 -6.41 10.75
CA GLU A 109 -10.52 -5.15 10.81
C GLU A 109 -11.45 -4.99 9.61
N VAL A 110 -10.98 -5.34 8.42
CA VAL A 110 -11.77 -5.33 7.18
C VAL A 110 -12.95 -6.29 7.28
N LEU A 111 -12.74 -7.52 7.75
CA LEU A 111 -13.80 -8.51 7.94
C LEU A 111 -14.80 -8.08 9.02
N LYS A 112 -14.33 -7.44 10.10
CA LYS A 112 -15.23 -6.86 11.10
C LYS A 112 -16.14 -5.79 10.47
N ALA A 113 -15.58 -4.90 9.68
CA ALA A 113 -16.34 -3.83 9.02
C ALA A 113 -17.30 -4.36 7.95
N ALA A 114 -16.89 -5.35 7.16
CA ALA A 114 -17.67 -5.87 6.03
C ALA A 114 -18.77 -6.84 6.43
N VAL A 115 -18.52 -7.73 7.39
CA VAL A 115 -19.43 -8.85 7.74
C VAL A 115 -19.69 -8.97 9.25
N GLY A 116 -19.24 -8.02 10.08
CA GLY A 116 -19.44 -8.02 11.51
C GLY A 116 -18.64 -9.09 12.27
N LEU A 117 -17.64 -9.73 11.66
CA LEU A 117 -16.86 -10.79 12.29
C LEU A 117 -16.10 -10.21 13.50
N PRO A 118 -16.23 -10.82 14.71
CA PRO A 118 -15.50 -10.35 15.87
C PRO A 118 -13.97 -10.36 15.62
N LEU A 119 -13.26 -9.30 16.03
CA LEU A 119 -11.82 -9.16 15.79
C LEU A 119 -11.01 -10.35 16.28
N TRP A 120 -11.36 -10.92 17.45
CA TRP A 120 -10.63 -12.07 18.00
C TRP A 120 -10.73 -13.31 17.10
N VAL A 121 -11.88 -13.54 16.42
CA VAL A 121 -12.06 -14.63 15.45
C VAL A 121 -11.18 -14.36 14.22
N GLY A 122 -11.26 -13.15 13.67
CA GLY A 122 -10.40 -12.75 12.55
C GLY A 122 -8.93 -13.00 12.86
N TYR A 123 -8.43 -12.46 13.97
CA TYR A 123 -7.04 -12.67 14.38
C TYR A 123 -6.68 -14.14 14.65
N ALA A 124 -7.58 -14.94 15.15
CA ALA A 124 -7.34 -16.38 15.34
C ALA A 124 -7.15 -17.11 14.01
N ILE A 125 -7.97 -16.80 12.99
CA ILE A 125 -7.86 -17.37 11.64
C ILE A 125 -6.50 -16.99 11.01
N PHE A 126 -6.15 -15.70 11.03
CA PHE A 126 -4.89 -15.24 10.45
C PHE A 126 -3.68 -15.74 11.22
N LYS A 127 -3.75 -15.81 12.55
CA LYS A 127 -2.70 -16.44 13.37
C LYS A 127 -2.50 -17.91 12.99
N TYR A 128 -3.57 -18.67 12.75
CA TYR A 128 -3.47 -20.05 12.28
C TYR A 128 -2.83 -20.13 10.90
N PHE A 129 -3.17 -19.21 9.99
CA PHE A 129 -2.55 -19.13 8.66
C PHE A 129 -1.03 -18.93 8.76
N HIS A 130 -0.58 -17.96 9.53
CA HIS A 130 0.83 -17.62 9.66
C HIS A 130 1.65 -18.59 10.55
N LYS A 131 1.00 -19.36 11.43
CA LYS A 131 1.67 -20.22 12.40
C LYS A 131 2.69 -21.20 11.80
N ALA A 132 2.44 -21.68 10.60
CA ALA A 132 3.28 -22.67 9.92
C ALA A 132 4.44 -22.05 9.14
N SER A 133 4.50 -20.71 9.02
CA SER A 133 5.57 -20.03 8.29
C SER A 133 6.86 -19.95 9.11
N SER A 134 8.00 -19.98 8.44
CA SER A 134 9.32 -19.73 9.02
C SER A 134 9.54 -18.25 9.37
N GLY A 135 8.80 -17.33 8.76
CA GLY A 135 8.83 -15.90 9.01
C GLY A 135 7.56 -15.22 8.52
N VAL A 136 7.05 -14.28 9.31
CA VAL A 136 5.91 -13.41 8.97
C VAL A 136 6.46 -12.00 8.76
N MET A 137 6.48 -11.56 7.52
CA MET A 137 6.95 -10.23 7.14
C MET A 137 5.89 -9.19 7.52
N VAL A 138 6.29 -8.15 8.25
CA VAL A 138 5.41 -7.07 8.70
C VAL A 138 5.99 -5.71 8.34
N PRO A 139 5.17 -4.76 7.86
CA PRO A 139 5.69 -3.53 7.24
C PRO A 139 6.19 -2.49 8.27
N THR A 140 5.68 -2.50 9.50
CA THR A 140 5.96 -1.46 10.49
C THR A 140 6.16 -2.03 11.88
N GLN A 141 6.89 -1.28 12.72
CA GLN A 141 7.08 -1.61 14.13
C GLN A 141 5.76 -1.62 14.92
N GLY A 142 4.82 -0.74 14.56
CA GLY A 142 3.47 -0.71 15.12
C GLY A 142 2.70 -2.01 14.84
N VAL A 143 2.71 -2.48 13.59
CA VAL A 143 2.08 -3.76 13.21
C VAL A 143 2.79 -4.93 13.87
N LEU A 144 4.13 -4.93 13.95
CA LEU A 144 4.89 -5.96 14.64
C LEU A 144 4.46 -6.08 16.12
N SER A 145 4.40 -4.95 16.81
CA SER A 145 3.98 -4.87 18.22
C SER A 145 2.54 -5.34 18.40
N LEU A 146 1.63 -4.94 17.51
CA LEU A 146 0.22 -5.34 17.51
C LEU A 146 0.07 -6.87 17.40
N LEU A 147 0.75 -7.48 16.42
CA LEU A 147 0.68 -8.91 16.18
C LEU A 147 1.38 -9.72 17.28
N SER A 148 2.50 -9.24 17.80
CA SER A 148 3.21 -9.84 18.94
C SER A 148 2.32 -9.93 20.16
N LYS A 149 1.64 -8.83 20.53
CA LYS A 149 0.66 -8.81 21.65
C LYS A 149 -0.50 -9.79 21.44
N ARG A 150 -0.83 -10.14 20.20
CA ARG A 150 -1.84 -11.16 19.86
C ARG A 150 -1.28 -12.59 19.75
N GLY A 151 0.01 -12.76 20.07
CA GLY A 151 0.70 -14.04 20.12
C GLY A 151 1.04 -14.63 18.76
N PHE A 152 1.21 -13.80 17.72
CA PHE A 152 1.88 -14.21 16.49
C PHE A 152 3.36 -14.46 16.79
N ARG A 153 3.96 -15.39 16.06
CA ARG A 153 5.38 -15.77 16.21
C ARG A 153 6.13 -15.55 14.88
N ASN A 154 7.45 -15.60 14.95
CA ASN A 154 8.34 -15.48 13.78
C ASN A 154 8.15 -14.18 13.01
N LEU A 155 7.74 -13.10 13.69
CA LEU A 155 7.57 -11.78 13.09
C LEU A 155 8.93 -11.21 12.67
N LYS A 156 8.99 -10.68 11.45
CA LYS A 156 10.17 -10.03 10.87
C LYS A 156 9.76 -8.68 10.30
N LEU A 157 10.43 -7.63 10.74
CA LEU A 157 10.23 -6.32 10.14
C LEU A 157 10.72 -6.36 8.69
N TRP A 158 9.88 -5.94 7.78
CA TRP A 158 10.16 -5.79 6.37
C TRP A 158 9.49 -4.52 5.86
N THR A 159 10.22 -3.43 5.98
CA THR A 159 9.78 -2.11 5.51
C THR A 159 9.71 -2.08 3.99
N HIS A 160 8.89 -1.19 3.48
CA HIS A 160 8.77 -0.99 2.04
C HIS A 160 9.69 0.14 1.57
N GLY A 161 10.07 0.08 0.31
CA GLY A 161 10.82 1.13 -0.39
C GLY A 161 9.98 1.80 -1.47
N VAL A 162 10.58 2.79 -2.12
CA VAL A 162 10.04 3.50 -3.27
C VAL A 162 11.04 3.48 -4.42
N ASP A 163 10.56 3.44 -5.64
CA ASP A 163 11.38 3.59 -6.84
C ASP A 163 11.78 5.06 -7.00
N THR A 164 13.01 5.40 -6.58
CA THR A 164 13.53 6.77 -6.60
C THR A 164 14.01 7.22 -7.99
N GLU A 165 14.09 6.31 -8.97
CA GLU A 165 14.33 6.64 -10.37
C GLU A 165 13.02 7.10 -11.04
N LEU A 166 11.92 6.43 -10.70
CA LEU A 166 10.60 6.78 -11.22
C LEU A 166 9.99 7.99 -10.50
N PHE A 167 10.07 8.00 -9.16
CA PHE A 167 9.60 9.10 -8.32
C PHE A 167 10.79 10.00 -8.01
N GLU A 168 11.01 10.96 -8.88
CA GLU A 168 12.12 11.87 -8.81
C GLU A 168 11.63 13.31 -8.59
N PHE A 169 12.43 14.12 -7.87
CA PHE A 169 12.24 15.55 -7.82
C PHE A 169 12.65 16.15 -9.17
N THR A 170 11.65 16.53 -9.96
CA THR A 170 11.86 17.04 -11.31
C THR A 170 11.89 18.57 -11.33
N SER A 171 12.58 19.13 -12.31
CA SER A 171 12.55 20.56 -12.62
C SER A 171 11.18 20.98 -13.17
N GLU A 172 10.90 22.29 -13.21
CA GLU A 172 9.64 22.87 -13.73
C GLU A 172 9.24 22.38 -15.11
N SER A 173 10.20 21.95 -15.93
CA SER A 173 9.95 21.42 -17.28
C SER A 173 9.19 20.09 -17.32
N GLN A 174 9.05 19.40 -16.18
CA GLN A 174 8.31 18.15 -16.06
C GLN A 174 7.04 18.29 -15.19
N SER A 175 6.52 19.51 -15.03
CA SER A 175 5.29 19.74 -14.30
C SER A 175 4.08 19.09 -14.97
N TYR A 176 3.11 18.64 -14.16
CA TYR A 176 1.87 18.09 -14.68
C TYR A 176 0.98 19.23 -15.22
N PRO A 177 0.62 19.24 -16.52
CA PRO A 177 0.00 20.40 -17.16
C PRO A 177 -1.26 20.91 -16.49
N GLU A 178 -2.14 19.99 -16.03
CA GLU A 178 -3.41 20.34 -15.38
C GLU A 178 -3.22 21.07 -14.05
N LEU A 179 -2.07 20.89 -13.39
CA LEU A 179 -1.77 21.55 -12.12
C LEU A 179 -1.09 22.90 -12.31
N ALA A 180 -0.52 23.18 -13.49
CA ALA A 180 0.25 24.37 -13.75
C ALA A 180 -0.59 25.67 -13.65
N HIS A 181 -1.89 25.56 -13.94
CA HIS A 181 -2.81 26.71 -13.97
C HIS A 181 -3.67 26.83 -12.70
N LEU A 182 -3.52 25.92 -11.77
CA LEU A 182 -4.32 25.96 -10.53
C LEU A 182 -3.81 27.00 -9.55
N PRO A 183 -4.71 27.70 -8.83
CA PRO A 183 -4.33 28.57 -7.72
C PRO A 183 -3.47 27.85 -6.67
N ARG A 184 -2.35 28.46 -6.30
CA ARG A 184 -1.42 27.92 -5.30
C ARG A 184 -1.83 28.31 -3.87
N PRO A 185 -1.49 27.49 -2.86
CA PRO A 185 -0.82 26.19 -2.96
C PRO A 185 -1.74 25.09 -3.49
N VAL A 186 -1.16 24.05 -4.11
CA VAL A 186 -1.87 22.87 -4.58
C VAL A 186 -1.67 21.72 -3.60
N SER A 187 -2.76 21.26 -3.00
CA SER A 187 -2.78 20.03 -2.22
C SER A 187 -3.22 18.85 -3.08
N VAL A 188 -2.62 17.67 -2.86
CA VAL A 188 -3.00 16.44 -3.58
C VAL A 188 -3.33 15.30 -2.62
N PHE A 189 -4.40 14.56 -2.95
CA PHE A 189 -4.72 13.25 -2.39
C PHE A 189 -4.47 12.20 -3.46
N VAL A 190 -3.83 11.10 -3.11
CA VAL A 190 -3.62 9.95 -3.99
C VAL A 190 -4.06 8.67 -3.30
N GLY A 191 -4.97 7.94 -3.93
CA GLY A 191 -5.46 6.69 -3.40
C GLY A 191 -6.86 6.33 -3.88
N ARG A 192 -7.35 5.17 -3.42
CA ARG A 192 -8.72 4.75 -3.72
C ARG A 192 -9.73 5.75 -3.12
N VAL A 193 -10.68 6.16 -3.93
CA VAL A 193 -11.76 7.07 -3.52
C VAL A 193 -12.83 6.28 -2.76
N SER A 194 -12.58 6.05 -1.47
CA SER A 194 -13.35 5.14 -0.63
C SER A 194 -13.39 5.57 0.83
N TYR A 195 -14.33 5.03 1.58
CA TYR A 195 -14.55 5.39 2.98
C TYR A 195 -13.32 5.09 3.87
N GLU A 196 -12.67 3.93 3.67
CA GLU A 196 -11.51 3.52 4.46
C GLU A 196 -10.31 4.44 4.30
N LYS A 197 -10.22 5.17 3.17
CA LYS A 197 -9.18 6.19 2.92
C LYS A 197 -9.53 7.56 3.50
N ASN A 198 -10.73 7.70 4.08
CA ASN A 198 -11.17 8.91 4.78
C ASN A 198 -11.04 10.19 3.93
N ILE A 199 -11.22 10.06 2.60
CA ILE A 199 -11.03 11.14 1.63
C ILE A 199 -11.94 12.34 1.92
N GLU A 200 -13.10 12.12 2.49
CA GLU A 200 -14.05 13.18 2.79
C GLU A 200 -13.48 14.21 3.79
N MET A 201 -12.63 13.79 4.73
CA MET A 201 -11.91 14.72 5.62
C MET A 201 -10.95 15.62 4.86
N TYR A 202 -10.28 15.12 3.83
CA TYR A 202 -9.46 15.94 2.93
C TYR A 202 -10.30 16.96 2.16
N LEU A 203 -11.44 16.53 1.64
CA LEU A 203 -12.32 17.38 0.84
C LEU A 203 -12.99 18.49 1.69
N GLN A 204 -13.36 18.18 2.93
CA GLN A 204 -14.01 19.11 3.87
C GLN A 204 -13.03 20.07 4.55
N MET A 205 -11.76 19.70 4.68
CA MET A 205 -10.79 20.53 5.41
C MET A 205 -10.68 21.92 4.77
N PRO A 206 -10.68 23.02 5.57
CA PRO A 206 -10.41 24.36 5.06
C PRO A 206 -9.03 24.43 4.41
N PHE A 207 -8.96 24.96 3.19
CA PHE A 207 -7.70 25.09 2.46
C PHE A 207 -7.77 26.28 1.50
N GLN A 208 -6.82 27.20 1.63
CA GLN A 208 -6.68 28.34 0.71
C GLN A 208 -5.75 27.96 -0.43
N GLY A 209 -6.33 27.48 -1.54
CA GLY A 209 -5.61 26.95 -2.69
C GLY A 209 -6.43 25.89 -3.39
N SER A 210 -5.80 25.07 -4.20
CA SER A 210 -6.45 24.06 -5.01
C SER A 210 -6.35 22.67 -4.38
N LYS A 211 -7.43 21.91 -4.45
CA LYS A 211 -7.47 20.49 -4.06
C LYS A 211 -7.50 19.61 -5.29
N VAL A 212 -6.66 18.59 -5.31
CA VAL A 212 -6.53 17.64 -6.41
C VAL A 212 -6.68 16.21 -5.89
N VAL A 213 -7.44 15.38 -6.59
CA VAL A 213 -7.67 13.96 -6.26
C VAL A 213 -7.19 13.09 -7.40
N CYS A 214 -6.24 12.19 -7.11
CA CYS A 214 -5.79 11.13 -8.01
C CYS A 214 -6.27 9.79 -7.50
N GLY A 215 -7.08 9.10 -8.27
CA GLY A 215 -7.62 7.80 -7.97
C GLY A 215 -9.08 7.68 -8.32
N VAL A 216 -9.56 6.45 -8.27
CA VAL A 216 -10.97 6.09 -8.53
C VAL A 216 -11.50 5.25 -7.37
N GLY A 217 -12.82 5.14 -7.25
CA GLY A 217 -13.42 4.30 -6.22
C GLY A 217 -14.92 4.49 -6.05
N PRO A 218 -15.53 3.73 -5.13
CA PRO A 218 -16.98 3.69 -5.00
C PRO A 218 -17.63 5.02 -4.61
N LEU A 219 -16.88 5.94 -3.99
CA LEU A 219 -17.39 7.25 -3.58
C LEU A 219 -17.16 8.34 -4.64
N GLU A 220 -16.46 8.06 -5.74
CA GLU A 220 -16.02 9.07 -6.72
C GLU A 220 -17.20 9.89 -7.27
N ALA A 221 -18.22 9.23 -7.80
CA ALA A 221 -19.35 9.92 -8.43
C ALA A 221 -20.09 10.86 -7.45
N SER A 222 -20.34 10.39 -6.24
CA SER A 222 -21.04 11.17 -5.22
C SER A 222 -20.20 12.35 -4.72
N LEU A 223 -18.89 12.16 -4.55
CA LEU A 223 -17.98 13.20 -4.07
C LEU A 223 -17.67 14.24 -5.16
N LYS A 224 -17.56 13.84 -6.42
CA LYS A 224 -17.45 14.79 -7.54
C LYS A 224 -18.64 15.74 -7.61
N SER A 225 -19.86 15.21 -7.42
CA SER A 225 -21.06 16.03 -7.39
C SER A 225 -21.11 16.97 -6.19
N LYS A 226 -20.62 16.51 -5.02
CA LYS A 226 -20.62 17.28 -3.77
C LYS A 226 -19.52 18.36 -3.73
N TYR A 227 -18.38 18.12 -4.41
CA TYR A 227 -17.22 18.99 -4.42
C TYR A 227 -16.78 19.35 -5.85
N PRO A 228 -17.56 20.18 -6.57
CA PRO A 228 -17.34 20.50 -7.98
C PRO A 228 -16.05 21.32 -8.22
N ASP A 229 -15.57 22.06 -7.21
CA ASP A 229 -14.37 22.90 -7.30
C ASP A 229 -13.05 22.10 -7.14
N VAL A 230 -13.14 20.80 -6.86
CA VAL A 230 -11.98 19.91 -6.74
C VAL A 230 -11.57 19.39 -8.11
N THR A 231 -10.28 19.37 -8.41
CA THR A 231 -9.75 18.77 -9.63
C THR A 231 -9.61 17.26 -9.46
N TRP A 232 -10.30 16.50 -10.32
CA TRP A 232 -10.31 15.03 -10.28
C TRP A 232 -9.57 14.47 -11.49
N LEU A 233 -8.40 13.87 -11.28
CA LEU A 233 -7.55 13.35 -12.35
C LEU A 233 -7.80 11.86 -12.65
N GLY A 234 -8.64 11.18 -11.85
CA GLY A 234 -8.90 9.76 -12.02
C GLY A 234 -7.68 8.88 -11.71
N LEU A 235 -7.65 7.69 -12.29
CA LEU A 235 -6.54 6.75 -12.14
C LEU A 235 -5.44 7.10 -13.13
N LEU A 236 -4.25 7.39 -12.62
CA LEU A 236 -3.07 7.73 -13.43
C LEU A 236 -2.04 6.58 -13.42
N PRO A 237 -1.30 6.40 -14.53
CA PRO A 237 -0.11 5.56 -14.53
C PRO A 237 0.97 6.18 -13.63
N ARG A 238 1.88 5.34 -13.13
CA ARG A 238 2.86 5.76 -12.10
C ARG A 238 3.80 6.91 -12.56
N ASN A 239 4.19 6.92 -13.84
CA ASN A 239 4.99 8.01 -14.40
C ASN A 239 4.27 9.35 -14.41
N GLU A 240 2.96 9.37 -14.70
CA GLU A 240 2.14 10.59 -14.63
C GLU A 240 1.89 10.98 -13.18
N LEU A 241 1.69 10.00 -12.29
CA LEU A 241 1.53 10.24 -10.86
C LEU A 241 2.78 10.90 -10.24
N ALA A 242 3.98 10.51 -10.67
CA ALA A 242 5.23 11.15 -10.26
C ALA A 242 5.25 12.65 -10.60
N LYS A 243 4.79 13.02 -11.82
CA LYS A 243 4.68 14.44 -12.22
C LYS A 243 3.64 15.19 -11.37
N VAL A 244 2.52 14.54 -11.03
CA VAL A 244 1.51 15.14 -10.14
C VAL A 244 2.10 15.43 -8.76
N TYR A 245 2.81 14.47 -8.15
CA TYR A 245 3.48 14.72 -6.87
C TYR A 245 4.50 15.86 -7.00
N ALA A 246 5.37 15.83 -8.02
CA ALA A 246 6.37 16.87 -8.22
C ALA A 246 5.75 18.28 -8.42
N SER A 247 4.52 18.35 -8.94
CA SER A 247 3.78 19.61 -9.19
C SER A 247 2.97 20.10 -8.00
N ALA A 248 2.67 19.25 -7.02
CA ALA A 248 1.91 19.62 -5.84
C ALA A 248 2.78 20.30 -4.77
N ASP A 249 2.20 21.13 -3.92
CA ASP A 249 2.89 21.79 -2.82
C ASP A 249 2.84 20.97 -1.52
N VAL A 250 1.80 20.15 -1.35
CA VAL A 250 1.64 19.25 -0.21
C VAL A 250 0.83 18.01 -0.60
N PHE A 251 1.26 16.86 -0.13
CA PHE A 251 0.49 15.61 -0.19
C PHE A 251 -0.27 15.42 1.11
N VAL A 252 -1.59 15.28 1.04
CA VAL A 252 -2.46 15.08 2.20
C VAL A 252 -2.91 13.64 2.30
N PHE A 253 -2.57 12.99 3.40
CA PHE A 253 -2.87 11.60 3.68
C PHE A 253 -3.87 11.46 4.85
N PRO A 254 -5.19 11.44 4.56
CA PRO A 254 -6.24 11.47 5.60
C PRO A 254 -6.56 10.10 6.19
N SER A 255 -5.90 9.03 5.75
CA SER A 255 -6.17 7.66 6.20
C SER A 255 -5.88 7.47 7.69
N ARG A 256 -6.81 6.82 8.42
CA ARG A 256 -6.63 6.47 9.84
C ARG A 256 -6.32 4.98 10.05
N ASN A 257 -6.53 4.16 9.04
CA ASN A 257 -6.36 2.70 9.08
C ASN A 257 -5.38 2.28 7.98
N GLU A 258 -4.10 2.58 8.16
CA GLU A 258 -3.09 2.22 7.18
C GLU A 258 -1.99 1.38 7.83
N THR A 259 -1.51 0.38 7.11
CA THR A 259 -0.40 -0.47 7.57
C THR A 259 0.96 0.14 7.29
N PHE A 260 1.10 0.88 6.19
CA PHE A 260 2.34 1.56 5.82
C PHE A 260 2.08 2.89 5.07
N GLY A 261 1.54 2.84 3.84
CA GLY A 261 1.24 4.01 3.03
C GLY A 261 2.36 4.39 2.06
N LEU A 262 2.65 3.54 1.08
CA LEU A 262 3.67 3.75 0.03
C LEU A 262 3.58 5.12 -0.65
N VAL A 263 2.38 5.63 -0.85
CA VAL A 263 2.11 6.93 -1.48
C VAL A 263 2.77 8.11 -0.75
N MET A 264 3.06 7.98 0.55
CA MET A 264 3.82 8.99 1.29
C MET A 264 5.30 8.99 0.89
N LEU A 265 5.89 7.79 0.70
CA LEU A 265 7.26 7.68 0.19
C LEU A 265 7.36 8.20 -1.26
N GLU A 266 6.36 7.91 -2.10
CA GLU A 266 6.28 8.39 -3.47
C GLU A 266 6.24 9.93 -3.52
N ALA A 267 5.40 10.55 -2.67
CA ALA A 267 5.32 12.01 -2.55
C ALA A 267 6.65 12.61 -2.11
N MET A 268 7.25 12.07 -1.03
CA MET A 268 8.53 12.55 -0.52
C MET A 268 9.67 12.39 -1.53
N ALA A 269 9.68 11.28 -2.29
CA ALA A 269 10.65 11.06 -3.36
C ALA A 269 10.59 12.16 -4.43
N CYS A 270 9.40 12.64 -4.73
CA CYS A 270 9.16 13.80 -5.60
C CYS A 270 9.36 15.16 -4.90
N GLY A 271 9.89 15.19 -3.69
CA GLY A 271 10.11 16.41 -2.92
C GLY A 271 8.83 17.05 -2.37
N THR A 272 7.71 16.32 -2.33
CA THR A 272 6.43 16.86 -1.86
C THR A 272 6.23 16.49 -0.39
N PRO A 273 6.15 17.46 0.52
CA PRO A 273 5.95 17.22 1.94
C PRO A 273 4.58 16.60 2.22
N VAL A 274 4.52 15.80 3.29
CA VAL A 274 3.35 15.01 3.66
C VAL A 274 2.64 15.59 4.88
N ALA A 275 1.32 15.69 4.82
CA ALA A 275 0.46 16.00 5.96
C ALA A 275 -0.41 14.77 6.30
N ALA A 276 -0.37 14.27 7.53
CA ALA A 276 -1.09 13.06 7.91
C ALA A 276 -1.53 13.05 9.38
N TYR A 277 -2.44 12.12 9.72
CA TYR A 277 -2.77 11.81 11.10
C TYR A 277 -1.66 10.99 11.78
N PRO A 278 -1.46 11.13 13.12
CA PRO A 278 -0.47 10.36 13.89
C PRO A 278 -0.95 8.92 14.14
N VAL A 279 -0.99 8.10 13.09
CA VAL A 279 -1.34 6.67 13.14
C VAL A 279 -0.18 5.81 12.64
N ASP A 280 -0.23 4.49 12.88
CA ASP A 280 0.92 3.59 12.73
C ASP A 280 1.71 3.74 11.41
N GLY A 281 1.04 3.75 10.25
CA GLY A 281 1.71 3.90 8.95
C GLY A 281 2.44 5.23 8.79
N PRO A 282 1.74 6.38 8.92
CA PRO A 282 2.37 7.71 8.90
C PRO A 282 3.46 7.91 9.96
N ILE A 283 3.29 7.39 11.18
CA ILE A 283 4.34 7.47 12.20
C ILE A 283 5.61 6.76 11.71
N GLU A 284 5.48 5.55 11.18
CA GLU A 284 6.63 4.78 10.68
C GLU A 284 7.36 5.49 9.54
N VAL A 285 6.61 6.09 8.62
CA VAL A 285 7.17 6.74 7.42
C VAL A 285 7.75 8.13 7.73
N LEU A 286 7.07 8.91 8.58
CA LEU A 286 7.38 10.31 8.81
C LEU A 286 8.19 10.58 10.10
N THR A 287 8.62 9.54 10.82
CA THR A 287 9.50 9.71 11.98
C THR A 287 10.78 8.92 11.86
N THR A 288 11.86 9.48 12.39
CA THR A 288 13.13 8.78 12.52
C THR A 288 13.08 7.78 13.68
N ASN A 289 14.09 6.91 13.80
CA ASN A 289 14.25 6.02 14.96
C ASN A 289 14.41 6.80 16.29
N SER A 290 14.85 8.06 16.22
CA SER A 290 14.93 8.97 17.38
C SER A 290 13.63 9.72 17.65
N GLY A 291 12.56 9.47 16.88
CA GLY A 291 11.26 10.12 17.03
C GLY A 291 11.17 11.54 16.43
N GLN A 292 12.18 11.97 15.68
CA GLN A 292 12.14 13.26 14.99
C GLN A 292 11.31 13.17 13.72
N MET A 293 10.55 14.23 13.42
CA MET A 293 9.78 14.34 12.18
C MET A 293 10.69 14.49 10.97
N GLN A 294 10.31 13.86 9.86
CA GLN A 294 11.04 13.92 8.59
C GLN A 294 10.06 13.97 7.40
N GLY A 295 10.28 14.89 6.48
CA GLY A 295 9.55 14.96 5.20
C GLY A 295 8.06 15.27 5.29
N GLY A 296 7.51 15.45 6.47
CA GLY A 296 6.09 15.73 6.67
C GLY A 296 5.72 16.11 8.08
N VAL A 297 4.43 16.27 8.33
CA VAL A 297 3.85 16.66 9.62
C VAL A 297 2.75 15.69 10.03
N LEU A 298 2.79 15.26 11.28
CA LEU A 298 1.75 14.47 11.94
C LEU A 298 0.98 15.34 12.92
N HIS A 299 -0.33 15.49 12.72
CA HIS A 299 -1.19 16.24 13.64
C HIS A 299 -2.60 15.64 13.71
N ALA A 300 -3.25 15.79 14.87
CA ALA A 300 -4.62 15.31 15.07
C ALA A 300 -5.65 16.11 14.24
N ASP A 301 -5.36 17.36 13.91
CA ASP A 301 -6.07 18.19 12.95
C ASP A 301 -5.32 18.16 11.61
N LEU A 302 -6.02 17.72 10.56
CA LEU A 302 -5.44 17.56 9.23
C LEU A 302 -5.15 18.91 8.55
N SER A 303 -5.95 19.95 8.84
CA SER A 303 -5.74 21.30 8.33
C SER A 303 -4.45 21.89 8.89
N GLU A 304 -4.23 21.74 10.19
CA GLU A 304 -3.01 22.18 10.87
C GLU A 304 -1.78 21.41 10.34
N ALA A 305 -1.91 20.07 10.18
CA ALA A 305 -0.85 19.27 9.56
C ALA A 305 -0.48 19.81 8.16
N THR A 306 -1.51 20.16 7.37
CA THR A 306 -1.32 20.65 6.00
C THR A 306 -0.63 22.00 5.96
N GLN A 307 -1.05 22.93 6.81
CA GLN A 307 -0.44 24.27 6.90
C GLN A 307 1.04 24.21 7.32
N GLN A 308 1.35 23.38 8.30
CA GLN A 308 2.74 23.18 8.74
C GLN A 308 3.59 22.44 7.69
N ALA A 309 3.02 21.46 6.99
CA ALA A 309 3.73 20.72 5.95
C ALA A 309 4.12 21.62 4.77
N LEU A 310 3.28 22.60 4.40
CA LEU A 310 3.59 23.60 3.37
C LEU A 310 4.85 24.44 3.66
N LEU A 311 5.30 24.50 4.92
CA LEU A 311 6.51 25.21 5.32
C LEU A 311 7.78 24.36 5.13
N ILE A 312 7.66 23.07 4.84
CA ILE A 312 8.81 22.18 4.66
C ILE A 312 9.37 22.35 3.24
N PRO A 313 10.65 22.71 3.09
CA PRO A 313 11.28 22.78 1.78
C PRO A 313 11.32 21.42 1.07
N ARG A 314 11.11 21.42 -0.25
CA ARG A 314 11.07 20.19 -1.06
C ARG A 314 12.33 19.33 -0.93
N HIS A 315 13.51 19.94 -0.89
CA HIS A 315 14.77 19.21 -0.72
C HIS A 315 14.85 18.51 0.63
N ILE A 316 14.25 19.08 1.69
CA ILE A 316 14.16 18.43 3.01
C ILE A 316 13.22 17.23 2.95
N ALA A 317 12.05 17.37 2.30
CA ALA A 317 11.13 16.25 2.13
C ALA A 317 11.81 15.05 1.42
N ARG A 318 12.55 15.30 0.32
CA ARG A 318 13.29 14.26 -0.40
C ARG A 318 14.47 13.69 0.41
N ALA A 319 15.27 14.54 1.06
CA ALA A 319 16.41 14.08 1.86
C ALA A 319 16.00 13.22 3.06
N SER A 320 14.73 13.27 3.44
CA SER A 320 14.18 12.48 4.54
C SER A 320 13.94 11.01 4.16
N LEU A 321 13.98 10.65 2.88
CA LEU A 321 13.96 9.26 2.47
C LEU A 321 15.24 8.56 2.93
N ARG A 322 15.09 7.50 3.69
CA ARG A 322 16.20 6.61 4.01
C ARG A 322 16.44 5.75 2.77
N LEU A 323 17.49 6.07 2.03
CA LEU A 323 18.01 5.27 0.93
C LEU A 323 18.85 4.12 1.45
#